data_c11aff1415d5848b7412eebb98fae785
#
_entry.id   c11aff1415d5848b7412eebb98fae785
#
_cell.length_a   1.000
_cell.length_b   1.000
_cell.length_c   1.000
_cell.angle_alpha   90.00
_cell.angle_beta   90.00
_cell.angle_gamma   90.00
#
_symmetry.space_group_name_H-M   'P 1'
#
loop_
_entity.id
_entity.type
_entity.pdbx_description
1 polymer ?
#
loop_
_entity_poly.entity_id
_entity_poly.type
_entity_poly.pdbx_seq_one_letter_code
_entity_poly.pdbx_strand_id
1 'polypeptide(L)'
;MTLDLPAGDYRLVAWCGLENDGERDESFAVPEARIGWTRIEELQCSLNRQYNATGAYSREKLYPLFHGMLDVGLPGDEDGGSYSYTMDLMKNTNHVRVILQHLSGEPVDVKNFTFRIEEENGLMNFDNKLLPDEMITYWSYDTKSGTAGMGIDDYPEMHKAKSAIQTSSRTITSVSVAIADLSIARLVEGRKTYLTVETEDG
;
A
#
# COMPACT_ATOMS: atom_id res chain seq x y z
N MET A 1 -15.54 -7.91 17.50
CA MET A 1 -15.30 -6.94 18.59
C MET A 1 -16.65 -6.64 19.25
N THR A 2 -16.72 -6.59 20.55
CA THR A 2 -17.94 -6.22 21.31
C THR A 2 -17.64 -4.94 22.08
N LEU A 3 -18.54 -3.98 22.01
CA LEU A 3 -18.49 -2.72 22.74
C LEU A 3 -19.72 -2.64 23.64
N ASP A 4 -19.54 -2.17 24.87
CA ASP A 4 -20.63 -1.88 25.80
C ASP A 4 -20.78 -0.35 25.85
N LEU A 5 -21.86 0.14 25.25
CA LEU A 5 -22.12 1.57 25.05
C LEU A 5 -23.53 1.91 25.52
N PRO A 6 -23.74 3.05 26.18
CA PRO A 6 -25.09 3.52 26.50
C PRO A 6 -25.87 3.86 25.23
N ALA A 7 -27.16 4.08 25.37
CA ALA A 7 -28.00 4.59 24.29
C ALA A 7 -27.48 5.94 23.78
N GLY A 8 -27.50 6.14 22.46
CA GLY A 8 -26.99 7.37 21.84
C GLY A 8 -26.54 7.18 20.40
N ASP A 9 -26.13 8.27 19.78
CA ASP A 9 -25.57 8.29 18.44
C ASP A 9 -24.05 8.29 18.51
N TYR A 10 -23.43 7.39 17.75
CA TYR A 10 -21.99 7.20 17.74
C TYR A 10 -21.43 7.22 16.33
N ARG A 11 -20.22 7.74 16.20
CA ARG A 11 -19.39 7.57 15.03
C ARG A 11 -18.22 6.67 15.39
N LEU A 12 -18.15 5.51 14.75
CA LEU A 12 -17.06 4.56 14.91
C LEU A 12 -16.04 4.79 13.79
N VAL A 13 -14.77 4.92 14.17
CA VAL A 13 -13.62 4.99 13.25
C VAL A 13 -12.70 3.84 13.59
N ALA A 14 -12.27 3.11 12.58
CA ALA A 14 -11.35 1.99 12.74
C ALA A 14 -10.15 2.13 11.80
N TRP A 15 -8.96 1.95 12.36
CA TRP A 15 -7.75 1.63 11.62
C TRP A 15 -7.29 0.23 12.02
N CYS A 16 -7.05 -0.64 11.03
CA CYS A 16 -6.55 -1.99 11.23
C CYS A 16 -5.21 -2.14 10.52
N GLY A 17 -4.28 -2.89 11.10
CA GLY A 17 -2.93 -3.07 10.55
C GLY A 17 -1.92 -2.08 11.11
N LEU A 18 -2.18 -1.49 12.29
CA LEU A 18 -1.25 -0.64 13.02
C LEU A 18 -0.25 -1.47 13.85
N GLU A 19 -0.62 -2.70 14.18
CA GLU A 19 0.22 -3.60 14.98
C GLU A 19 1.40 -4.11 14.13
N ASN A 20 2.56 -4.24 14.75
CA ASN A 20 3.70 -4.94 14.18
C ASN A 20 3.62 -6.43 14.51
N ASP A 21 4.32 -7.27 13.74
CA ASP A 21 4.43 -8.71 13.97
C ASP A 21 5.62 -9.08 14.88
N GLY A 22 6.30 -8.08 15.43
CA GLY A 22 7.52 -8.24 16.23
C GLY A 22 8.80 -8.42 15.39
N GLU A 23 8.69 -8.51 14.08
CA GLU A 23 9.82 -8.66 13.15
C GLU A 23 10.20 -7.34 12.46
N ARG A 24 9.25 -6.42 12.33
CA ARG A 24 9.40 -5.14 11.63
C ARG A 24 8.82 -4.01 12.47
N ASP A 25 9.29 -2.80 12.23
CA ASP A 25 8.71 -1.60 12.81
C ASP A 25 7.30 -1.32 12.26
N GLU A 26 6.49 -0.60 13.04
CA GLU A 26 5.16 -0.18 12.64
C GLU A 26 5.22 0.68 11.37
N SER A 27 4.41 0.35 10.37
CA SER A 27 4.35 1.12 9.11
C SER A 27 3.56 2.41 9.26
N PHE A 28 2.62 2.47 10.19
CA PHE A 28 1.72 3.60 10.39
C PHE A 28 1.53 3.89 11.89
N ALA A 29 1.28 5.15 12.19
CA ALA A 29 1.00 5.61 13.54
C ALA A 29 -0.28 6.45 13.58
N VAL A 30 -1.04 6.27 14.66
CA VAL A 30 -2.17 7.12 15.05
C VAL A 30 -1.84 7.73 16.42
N PRO A 31 -1.89 9.05 16.57
CA PRO A 31 -1.65 9.68 17.86
C PRO A 31 -2.61 9.17 18.94
N GLU A 32 -2.14 9.09 20.16
CA GLU A 32 -2.94 8.68 21.29
C GLU A 32 -4.11 9.64 21.52
N ALA A 33 -5.33 9.09 21.53
CA ALA A 33 -6.54 9.85 21.79
C ALA A 33 -6.81 9.93 23.30
N ARG A 34 -7.15 11.12 23.79
CA ARG A 34 -7.54 11.36 25.19
C ARG A 34 -9.05 11.48 25.30
N ILE A 35 -9.65 10.57 26.07
CA ILE A 35 -11.11 10.56 26.30
C ILE A 35 -11.60 11.89 26.82
N GLY A 36 -12.64 12.44 26.16
CA GLY A 36 -13.25 13.72 26.52
C GLY A 36 -12.46 14.99 26.09
N TRP A 37 -11.29 14.83 25.46
CA TRP A 37 -10.43 15.94 25.03
C TRP A 37 -10.13 15.92 23.54
N THR A 38 -9.72 14.77 23.00
CA THR A 38 -9.38 14.65 21.58
C THR A 38 -10.63 14.69 20.73
N ARG A 39 -10.68 15.60 19.78
CA ARG A 39 -11.77 15.68 18.80
C ARG A 39 -11.53 14.70 17.68
N ILE A 40 -12.60 14.22 17.06
CA ILE A 40 -12.48 13.27 15.95
C ILE A 40 -11.69 13.85 14.76
N GLU A 41 -11.78 15.16 14.54
CA GLU A 41 -11.06 15.87 13.48
C GLU A 41 -9.55 15.92 13.71
N GLU A 42 -9.10 15.70 14.94
CA GLU A 42 -7.68 15.63 15.32
C GLU A 42 -7.08 14.23 15.11
N LEU A 43 -7.95 13.23 14.88
CA LEU A 43 -7.48 11.87 14.60
C LEU A 43 -6.92 11.79 13.19
N GLN A 44 -5.66 11.42 13.10
CA GLN A 44 -4.91 11.28 11.86
C GLN A 44 -4.11 9.98 11.90
N CYS A 45 -3.91 9.39 10.73
CA CYS A 45 -3.03 8.25 10.56
C CYS A 45 -1.87 8.67 9.64
N SER A 46 -0.64 8.53 10.11
CA SER A 46 0.56 8.91 9.37
C SER A 46 1.42 7.68 9.04
N LEU A 47 2.03 7.70 7.85
CA LEU A 47 3.07 6.76 7.48
C LEU A 47 4.34 7.05 8.29
N ASN A 48 4.89 6.04 8.95
CA ASN A 48 6.22 6.07 9.53
C ASN A 48 7.24 6.06 8.39
N ARG A 49 8.02 7.12 8.28
CA ARG A 49 8.96 7.36 7.17
C ARG A 49 10.34 7.68 7.69
N GLN A 50 11.32 7.43 6.87
CA GLN A 50 12.71 7.79 7.12
C GLN A 50 13.05 9.09 6.41
N TYR A 51 14.17 9.72 6.79
CA TYR A 51 14.63 10.96 6.20
C TYR A 51 16.10 10.84 5.78
N ASN A 52 16.42 11.44 4.64
CA ASN A 52 17.78 11.62 4.17
C ASN A 52 17.99 13.05 3.63
N ALA A 53 19.11 13.32 2.98
CA ALA A 53 19.41 14.64 2.43
C ALA A 53 18.43 15.10 1.33
N THR A 54 17.70 14.20 0.70
CA THR A 54 16.74 14.50 -0.39
C THR A 54 15.29 14.59 0.10
N GLY A 55 15.00 14.25 1.36
CA GLY A 55 13.66 14.34 1.93
C GLY A 55 13.17 13.04 2.56
N ALA A 56 11.86 12.94 2.70
CA ALA A 56 11.18 11.79 3.27
C ALA A 56 11.18 10.60 2.32
N TYR A 57 11.39 9.41 2.84
CA TYR A 57 11.34 8.20 2.04
C TYR A 57 10.83 6.98 2.83
N SER A 58 10.39 5.96 2.10
CA SER A 58 10.12 4.61 2.60
C SER A 58 10.79 3.58 1.68
N ARG A 59 11.42 2.58 2.28
CA ARG A 59 12.06 1.47 1.56
C ARG A 59 11.65 0.13 2.14
N GLU A 60 10.49 0.10 2.77
CA GLU A 60 10.04 -1.06 3.50
C GLU A 60 8.75 -1.65 2.92
N LYS A 61 8.52 -2.92 3.14
CA LYS A 61 7.24 -3.54 2.88
C LYS A 61 6.26 -3.08 3.95
N LEU A 62 5.34 -2.20 3.57
CA LEU A 62 4.32 -1.68 4.49
C LEU A 62 3.36 -2.78 4.95
N TYR A 63 2.95 -2.73 6.21
CA TYR A 63 1.82 -3.50 6.69
C TYR A 63 0.53 -3.06 5.99
N PRO A 64 -0.38 -3.98 5.69
CA PRO A 64 -1.67 -3.62 5.12
C PRO A 64 -2.46 -2.75 6.10
N LEU A 65 -2.66 -1.48 5.75
CA LEU A 65 -3.50 -0.57 6.50
C LEU A 65 -4.92 -0.60 5.93
N PHE A 66 -5.91 -0.70 6.81
CA PHE A 66 -7.31 -0.60 6.47
C PHE A 66 -7.98 0.47 7.32
N HIS A 67 -8.95 1.16 6.74
CA HIS A 67 -9.75 2.17 7.41
C HIS A 67 -11.25 1.90 7.19
N GLY A 68 -12.05 2.10 8.23
CA GLY A 68 -13.51 2.09 8.15
C GLY A 68 -14.12 3.17 9.02
N MET A 69 -15.31 3.61 8.64
CA MET A 69 -16.11 4.53 9.43
C MET A 69 -17.59 4.14 9.35
N LEU A 70 -18.28 4.22 10.47
CA LEU A 70 -19.69 3.86 10.58
C LEU A 70 -20.39 4.74 11.60
N ASP A 71 -21.51 5.34 11.22
CA ASP A 71 -22.42 5.99 12.15
C ASP A 71 -23.46 4.99 12.65
N VAL A 72 -23.62 4.88 13.96
CA VAL A 72 -24.55 3.96 14.60
C VAL A 72 -25.41 4.69 15.63
N GLY A 73 -26.72 4.41 15.64
CA GLY A 73 -27.63 4.86 16.65
C GLY A 73 -28.04 3.68 17.54
N LEU A 74 -27.83 3.80 18.85
CA LEU A 74 -28.27 2.81 19.83
C LEU A 74 -29.55 3.32 20.51
N PRO A 75 -30.71 2.66 20.31
CA PRO A 75 -31.96 3.08 20.95
C PRO A 75 -31.89 2.89 22.46
N GLY A 76 -32.63 3.71 23.18
CA GLY A 76 -32.76 3.62 24.63
C GLY A 76 -33.85 2.61 24.99
N ASP A 77 -33.51 1.34 25.02
CA ASP A 77 -34.39 0.30 25.53
C ASP A 77 -34.21 0.13 27.03
N GLU A 78 -35.27 0.09 27.79
CA GLU A 78 -35.23 -0.05 29.27
C GLU A 78 -34.55 -1.37 29.72
N ASP A 79 -34.57 -2.37 28.86
CA ASP A 79 -34.02 -3.72 29.15
C ASP A 79 -32.61 -3.95 28.58
N GLY A 80 -32.03 -2.94 27.88
CA GLY A 80 -30.79 -3.10 27.15
C GLY A 80 -30.97 -3.98 25.91
N GLY A 81 -30.20 -3.72 24.86
CA GLY A 81 -30.26 -4.43 23.58
C GLY A 81 -28.89 -4.92 23.12
N SER A 82 -28.87 -5.96 22.33
CA SER A 82 -27.67 -6.38 21.59
C SER A 82 -27.90 -6.09 20.12
N TYR A 83 -27.05 -5.23 19.55
CA TYR A 83 -27.13 -4.80 18.17
C TYR A 83 -25.89 -5.24 17.42
N SER A 84 -26.06 -5.65 16.16
CA SER A 84 -24.95 -6.07 15.30
C SER A 84 -24.84 -5.14 14.11
N TYR A 85 -23.65 -4.59 13.91
CA TYR A 85 -23.34 -3.70 12.78
C TYR A 85 -22.14 -4.24 12.02
N THR A 86 -22.12 -4.01 10.72
CA THR A 86 -21.00 -4.34 9.85
C THR A 86 -20.36 -3.06 9.35
N MET A 87 -19.04 -2.96 9.50
CA MET A 87 -18.25 -1.84 8.98
C MET A 87 -17.42 -2.34 7.81
N ASP A 88 -17.58 -1.70 6.66
CA ASP A 88 -16.73 -1.95 5.49
C ASP A 88 -15.37 -1.27 5.67
N LEU A 89 -14.31 -2.00 5.33
CA LEU A 89 -12.95 -1.52 5.44
C LEU A 89 -12.33 -1.29 4.06
N MET A 90 -11.77 -0.11 3.86
CA MET A 90 -10.99 0.25 2.67
C MET A 90 -9.52 0.05 2.94
N LYS A 91 -8.84 -0.64 2.04
CA LYS A 91 -7.38 -0.82 2.10
C LYS A 91 -6.66 0.45 1.66
N ASN A 92 -5.71 0.92 2.47
CA ASN A 92 -4.94 2.15 2.26
C ASN A 92 -3.47 1.91 1.90
N THR A 93 -3.11 0.70 1.50
CA THR A 93 -1.77 0.36 1.03
C THR A 93 -1.84 -0.36 -0.30
N ASN A 94 -0.84 -0.15 -1.13
CA ASN A 94 -0.71 -0.81 -2.42
C ASN A 94 0.65 -1.50 -2.50
N HIS A 95 0.67 -2.61 -3.23
CA HIS A 95 1.89 -3.32 -3.60
C HIS A 95 2.04 -3.23 -5.12
N VAL A 96 3.18 -2.71 -5.56
CA VAL A 96 3.51 -2.55 -6.99
C VAL A 96 4.67 -3.46 -7.30
N ARG A 97 4.50 -4.36 -8.26
CA ARG A 97 5.57 -5.18 -8.81
C ARG A 97 5.91 -4.70 -10.21
N VAL A 98 7.16 -4.33 -10.41
CA VAL A 98 7.71 -3.94 -11.69
C VAL A 98 8.51 -5.12 -12.24
N ILE A 99 8.26 -5.47 -13.50
CA ILE A 99 8.99 -6.52 -14.21
C ILE A 99 9.57 -5.89 -15.49
N LEU A 100 10.89 -5.79 -15.55
CA LEU A 100 11.60 -5.36 -16.75
C LEU A 100 12.10 -6.58 -17.54
N GLN A 101 11.88 -6.51 -18.84
CA GLN A 101 12.29 -7.54 -19.76
C GLN A 101 12.91 -6.91 -21.01
N HIS A 102 14.05 -7.42 -21.45
CA HIS A 102 14.61 -7.01 -22.73
C HIS A 102 13.93 -7.74 -23.88
N LEU A 103 13.43 -6.99 -24.88
CA LEU A 103 12.66 -7.59 -25.99
C LEU A 103 13.50 -8.53 -26.88
N SER A 104 14.81 -8.35 -26.94
CA SER A 104 15.72 -9.25 -27.66
C SER A 104 16.00 -10.57 -26.90
N GLY A 105 15.61 -10.66 -25.61
CA GLY A 105 15.94 -11.77 -24.73
C GLY A 105 17.33 -11.66 -24.10
N GLU A 106 18.01 -10.54 -24.25
CA GLU A 106 19.29 -10.31 -23.55
C GLU A 106 19.11 -10.28 -22.04
N PRO A 107 20.15 -10.68 -21.27
CA PRO A 107 20.10 -10.64 -19.83
C PRO A 107 19.82 -9.23 -19.27
N VAL A 108 18.93 -9.15 -18.29
CA VAL A 108 18.64 -7.92 -17.53
C VAL A 108 19.12 -8.12 -16.10
N ASP A 109 20.11 -7.33 -15.69
CA ASP A 109 20.55 -7.32 -14.27
C ASP A 109 19.81 -6.22 -13.52
N VAL A 110 19.04 -6.63 -12.50
CA VAL A 110 18.24 -5.72 -11.68
C VAL A 110 19.12 -4.69 -10.95
N LYS A 111 20.38 -4.98 -10.71
CA LYS A 111 21.34 -4.09 -10.02
C LYS A 111 21.64 -2.82 -10.81
N ASN A 112 21.43 -2.85 -12.12
CA ASN A 112 21.64 -1.68 -12.99
C ASN A 112 20.45 -0.71 -12.97
N PHE A 113 19.42 -0.98 -12.17
CA PHE A 113 18.20 -0.18 -12.16
C PHE A 113 17.82 0.23 -10.74
N THR A 114 17.31 1.44 -10.62
CA THR A 114 16.61 1.91 -9.45
C THR A 114 15.14 2.14 -9.76
N PHE A 115 14.27 1.86 -8.78
CA PHE A 115 12.82 1.94 -8.92
C PHE A 115 12.27 2.79 -7.80
N ARG A 116 11.52 3.84 -8.14
CA ARG A 116 10.87 4.69 -7.15
C ARG A 116 9.49 5.18 -7.63
N ILE A 117 8.66 5.47 -6.65
CA ILE A 117 7.39 6.19 -6.81
C ILE A 117 7.43 7.36 -5.84
N GLU A 118 6.98 8.54 -6.29
CA GLU A 118 6.92 9.75 -5.47
C GLU A 118 5.47 10.20 -5.34
N GLU A 119 5.01 10.40 -4.10
CA GLU A 119 3.64 10.82 -3.82
C GLU A 119 3.51 11.48 -2.44
N GLU A 120 2.59 12.44 -2.32
CA GLU A 120 2.21 13.13 -1.08
C GLU A 120 0.99 12.44 -0.45
N ASN A 121 1.14 11.23 0.05
CA ASN A 121 0.02 10.38 0.48
C ASN A 121 0.23 9.70 1.84
N GLY A 122 1.17 10.19 2.63
CA GLY A 122 1.52 9.59 3.91
C GLY A 122 0.66 10.03 5.10
N LEU A 123 -0.24 11.00 4.93
CA LEU A 123 -1.08 11.51 6.01
C LEU A 123 -2.56 11.45 5.65
N MET A 124 -3.35 10.82 6.50
CA MET A 124 -4.80 10.64 6.35
C MET A 124 -5.54 11.11 7.58
N ASN A 125 -6.70 11.74 7.39
CA ASN A 125 -7.58 12.12 8.50
C ASN A 125 -8.57 11.01 8.89
N PHE A 126 -9.42 11.28 9.88
CA PHE A 126 -10.39 10.31 10.42
C PHE A 126 -11.42 9.81 9.39
N ASP A 127 -11.73 10.59 8.35
CA ASP A 127 -12.67 10.21 7.28
C ASP A 127 -11.95 9.65 6.04
N ASN A 128 -10.70 9.24 6.21
CA ASN A 128 -9.87 8.61 5.20
C ASN A 128 -9.51 9.50 4.00
N LYS A 129 -9.53 10.82 4.16
CA LYS A 129 -9.02 11.75 3.13
C LYS A 129 -7.54 12.02 3.35
N LEU A 130 -6.81 12.13 2.25
CA LEU A 130 -5.43 12.57 2.30
C LEU A 130 -5.38 14.04 2.71
N LEU A 131 -4.54 14.33 3.69
CA LEU A 131 -4.19 15.68 4.09
C LEU A 131 -2.95 16.15 3.32
N PRO A 132 -2.70 17.48 3.24
CA PRO A 132 -1.43 17.99 2.73
C PRO A 132 -0.26 17.38 3.50
N ASP A 133 0.72 16.88 2.77
CA ASP A 133 1.88 16.20 3.31
C ASP A 133 3.11 16.55 2.46
N GLU A 134 4.29 16.19 2.94
CA GLU A 134 5.50 16.28 2.13
C GLU A 134 5.59 15.16 1.10
N MET A 135 6.38 15.37 0.06
CA MET A 135 6.68 14.34 -0.93
C MET A 135 7.44 13.19 -0.28
N ILE A 136 6.96 11.97 -0.48
CA ILE A 136 7.58 10.75 0.00
C ILE A 136 8.09 9.96 -1.19
N THR A 137 9.37 9.60 -1.17
CA THR A 137 9.96 8.70 -2.16
C THR A 137 9.85 7.25 -1.68
N TYR A 138 9.03 6.46 -2.35
CA TYR A 138 8.90 5.02 -2.12
C TYR A 138 9.87 4.28 -3.02
N TRP A 139 10.89 3.69 -2.42
CA TRP A 139 11.86 2.84 -3.12
C TRP A 139 11.43 1.37 -3.12
N SER A 140 11.97 0.60 -4.04
CA SER A 140 11.82 -0.86 -3.99
C SER A 140 12.41 -1.41 -2.69
N TYR A 141 11.64 -2.26 -2.00
CA TYR A 141 12.08 -2.95 -0.79
C TYR A 141 12.68 -4.32 -1.09
N ASP A 142 12.38 -4.90 -2.25
CA ASP A 142 12.95 -6.15 -2.73
C ASP A 142 13.20 -6.06 -4.24
N THR A 143 14.36 -6.59 -4.65
CA THR A 143 14.73 -6.68 -6.06
C THR A 143 15.40 -8.01 -6.34
N LYS A 144 15.07 -8.61 -7.47
CA LYS A 144 15.64 -9.88 -7.89
C LYS A 144 15.73 -10.00 -9.40
N SER A 145 16.78 -10.64 -9.89
CA SER A 145 16.85 -11.12 -11.26
C SER A 145 16.24 -12.52 -11.35
N GLY A 146 15.56 -12.79 -12.43
CA GLY A 146 14.91 -14.06 -12.67
C GLY A 146 14.90 -14.44 -14.14
N THR A 147 14.38 -15.59 -14.43
CA THR A 147 14.17 -16.06 -15.79
C THR A 147 12.68 -16.38 -15.96
N ALA A 148 12.01 -15.69 -16.87
CA ALA A 148 10.65 -16.03 -17.26
C ALA A 148 10.69 -17.12 -18.33
N GLY A 149 10.28 -18.33 -18.00
CA GLY A 149 10.17 -19.46 -18.93
C GLY A 149 8.75 -19.70 -19.40
N MET A 150 8.58 -20.48 -20.45
CA MET A 150 7.27 -20.93 -20.95
C MET A 150 6.67 -22.07 -20.10
N GLY A 151 6.74 -21.99 -18.83
CA GLY A 151 6.19 -22.96 -17.89
C GLY A 151 5.89 -22.27 -16.56
N ILE A 152 5.34 -21.08 -16.63
CA ILE A 152 5.18 -20.20 -15.45
C ILE A 152 3.92 -20.59 -14.70
N ASP A 153 4.02 -21.63 -13.90
CA ASP A 153 2.99 -21.94 -12.89
C ASP A 153 3.07 -20.98 -11.70
N ASP A 154 4.21 -20.27 -11.53
CA ASP A 154 4.43 -19.35 -10.41
C ASP A 154 3.88 -17.91 -10.63
N TYR A 155 3.41 -17.59 -11.86
CA TYR A 155 2.85 -16.26 -12.18
C TYR A 155 1.59 -16.37 -13.05
N PRO A 156 0.44 -16.70 -12.48
CA PRO A 156 -0.82 -16.90 -13.23
C PRO A 156 -1.30 -15.66 -13.99
N GLU A 157 -0.85 -14.47 -13.59
CA GLU A 157 -1.23 -13.20 -14.22
C GLU A 157 -0.53 -12.96 -15.58
N MET A 158 0.60 -13.60 -15.86
CA MET A 158 1.33 -13.42 -17.12
C MET A 158 0.74 -14.23 -18.28
N HIS A 159 -0.22 -15.12 -18.05
CA HIS A 159 -0.89 -15.90 -19.10
C HIS A 159 -1.71 -15.04 -20.08
N LYS A 160 -2.11 -13.84 -19.70
CA LYS A 160 -2.87 -12.92 -20.56
C LYS A 160 -2.03 -12.17 -21.60
N ALA A 161 -0.72 -12.06 -21.41
CA ALA A 161 0.17 -11.36 -22.33
C ALA A 161 0.67 -12.18 -23.52
N LYS A 162 0.35 -13.49 -23.56
CA LYS A 162 0.86 -14.45 -24.57
C LYS A 162 0.33 -14.26 -25.99
N SER A 163 -0.69 -13.45 -26.23
CA SER A 163 -1.34 -13.41 -27.55
C SER A 163 -0.81 -12.37 -28.52
N ALA A 164 0.19 -11.56 -28.15
CA ALA A 164 0.54 -10.38 -28.95
C ALA A 164 1.92 -10.41 -29.64
N ILE A 165 2.79 -11.40 -29.40
CA ILE A 165 4.12 -11.40 -30.04
C ILE A 165 4.38 -12.73 -30.75
N GLN A 166 3.77 -12.88 -31.92
CA GLN A 166 4.29 -13.78 -32.96
C GLN A 166 5.06 -12.93 -33.98
N THR A 167 6.35 -12.80 -33.80
CA THR A 167 7.23 -12.36 -34.88
C THR A 167 8.41 -13.33 -35.00
N SER A 168 8.40 -14.06 -36.11
CA SER A 168 9.50 -14.80 -36.76
C SER A 168 10.48 -15.61 -35.92
N SER A 169 10.28 -16.93 -35.90
CA SER A 169 11.29 -18.02 -35.95
C SER A 169 12.40 -18.09 -34.91
N ARG A 170 12.22 -17.56 -33.68
CA ARG A 170 12.96 -18.03 -32.52
C ARG A 170 12.00 -18.33 -31.37
N THR A 171 11.87 -19.62 -31.06
CA THR A 171 11.19 -20.01 -29.82
C THR A 171 12.06 -19.55 -28.66
N ILE A 172 11.76 -18.37 -28.11
CA ILE A 172 12.39 -17.90 -26.87
C ILE A 172 11.79 -18.76 -25.76
N THR A 173 12.56 -19.73 -25.27
CA THR A 173 12.14 -20.66 -24.22
C THR A 173 12.34 -20.08 -22.82
N SER A 174 13.13 -19.04 -22.68
CA SER A 174 13.33 -18.31 -21.42
C SER A 174 13.79 -16.89 -21.68
N VAL A 175 13.34 -15.96 -20.85
CA VAL A 175 13.71 -14.53 -20.92
C VAL A 175 14.21 -14.09 -19.57
N SER A 176 15.33 -13.39 -19.53
CA SER A 176 15.83 -12.76 -18.33
C SER A 176 14.91 -11.61 -17.94
N VAL A 177 14.60 -11.48 -16.67
CA VAL A 177 13.78 -10.41 -16.11
C VAL A 177 14.42 -9.82 -14.86
N ALA A 178 14.26 -8.50 -14.69
CA ALA A 178 14.52 -7.81 -13.44
C ALA A 178 13.16 -7.53 -12.76
N ILE A 179 13.04 -7.88 -11.50
CA ILE A 179 11.83 -7.73 -10.72
C ILE A 179 12.11 -6.80 -9.55
N ALA A 180 11.23 -5.81 -9.34
CA ALA A 180 11.28 -4.93 -8.20
C ALA A 180 9.90 -4.84 -7.54
N ASP A 181 9.87 -4.97 -6.23
CA ASP A 181 8.68 -4.86 -5.40
C ASP A 181 8.72 -3.56 -4.59
N LEU A 182 7.67 -2.74 -4.76
CA LEU A 182 7.47 -1.49 -4.02
C LEU A 182 6.20 -1.61 -3.17
N SER A 183 6.21 -0.97 -2.01
CA SER A 183 5.04 -0.85 -1.14
C SER A 183 4.78 0.63 -0.90
N ILE A 184 3.56 1.07 -1.16
CA ILE A 184 3.18 2.48 -1.10
C ILE A 184 1.88 2.66 -0.32
N ALA A 185 1.68 3.84 0.25
CA ALA A 185 0.43 4.22 0.84
C ALA A 185 -0.67 4.40 -0.24
N ARG A 186 -1.85 4.81 0.16
CA ARG A 186 -3.04 4.89 -0.69
C ARG A 186 -2.80 5.74 -1.94
N LEU A 187 -3.16 5.20 -3.09
CA LEU A 187 -3.30 5.95 -4.35
C LEU A 187 -4.73 6.48 -4.47
N VAL A 188 -4.88 7.70 -4.96
CA VAL A 188 -6.17 8.37 -5.12
C VAL A 188 -6.38 8.69 -6.59
N GLU A 189 -7.58 8.41 -7.07
CA GLU A 189 -7.99 8.74 -8.44
C GLU A 189 -7.83 10.24 -8.73
N GLY A 190 -7.36 10.55 -9.93
CA GLY A 190 -7.12 11.94 -10.38
C GLY A 190 -5.76 12.52 -10.01
N ARG A 191 -4.98 11.89 -9.13
CA ARG A 191 -3.58 12.23 -8.92
C ARG A 191 -2.69 11.56 -9.96
N LYS A 192 -1.67 12.29 -10.43
CA LYS A 192 -0.68 11.76 -11.37
C LYS A 192 0.50 11.23 -10.59
N THR A 193 0.47 9.95 -10.28
CA THR A 193 1.59 9.24 -9.65
C THR A 193 2.45 8.59 -10.72
N TYR A 194 3.76 8.76 -10.65
CA TYR A 194 4.70 8.21 -11.63
C TYR A 194 5.59 7.16 -10.99
N LEU A 195 5.75 6.04 -11.71
CA LEU A 195 6.85 5.12 -11.47
C LEU A 195 8.06 5.60 -12.26
N THR A 196 9.15 5.84 -11.58
CA THR A 196 10.44 6.17 -12.20
C THR A 196 11.36 4.95 -12.15
N VAL A 197 11.92 4.61 -13.30
CA VAL A 197 12.96 3.58 -13.43
C VAL A 197 14.18 4.24 -14.04
N GLU A 198 15.29 4.21 -13.35
CA GLU A 198 16.56 4.82 -13.79
C GLU A 198 17.63 3.76 -13.91
N THR A 199 18.53 3.92 -14.86
CA THR A 199 19.75 3.12 -14.96
C THR A 199 20.89 3.83 -14.22
N GLU A 200 21.92 3.08 -13.79
CA GLU A 200 23.09 3.67 -13.12
C GLU A 200 23.85 4.66 -14.02
N ASP A 201 23.70 4.55 -15.32
CA ASP A 201 24.37 5.41 -16.31
C ASP A 201 23.59 6.69 -16.65
N GLY A 202 22.41 6.92 -16.06
CA GLY A 202 21.55 8.11 -16.22
C GLY A 202 20.54 8.00 -17.33
#